data_e8b0439bc6d5303a247f91321f8e01ea
#
_entry.id   e8b0439bc6d5303a247f91321f8e01ea
#
_cell.length_a   1.000
_cell.length_b   1.000
_cell.length_c   1.000
_cell.angle_alpha   90.00
_cell.angle_beta   90.00
_cell.angle_gamma   90.00
#
_symmetry.space_group_name_H-M   'P 1'
#
loop_
_entity.id
_entity.type
_entity.pdbx_description
1 polymer ?
#
loop_
_entity_poly.entity_id
_entity_poly.type
_entity_poly.pdbx_seq_one_letter_code
_entity_poly.pdbx_strand_id
1 'polypeptide(L)'
;MSRVNNGVTITSVRGREVLDSRSNPTVEAEVVLSTGLVSTAIVPSGASTGSYEALELRDEDPNRFDGKGVLKAVANVDNVIAPWLVGRSPMDQEGIDAGLNELDGTDDKSNLGANAVLAVSLAVARSAAAVSSPNGSMWHYLSDGGPVSLPVPMFNILNGGKHASNSADIQEFMVMPLGVDSFTNALRAGAEIYQALKSLLGTAGHNTNVGDEGGFAPSLPSNRDALEIVLTAVEKAGYTPGKDVKIALDVAASELYQSGDGLYVLEREGRSLTAVQMIELYQEWAREYPIISIEDGLSEDDWDGWTRLLSLLGSKVQILGDDLLVTNIKRIEKSIAEKSSNSILLKPNQIGSLSETHAALKMARGAGWGAVMSHRSGETEDTTIADLAVAWDVRQIKTGAPARSERVSKYNRLLRIESELGPKAVYAGETAFEYLG
;
A
#
# COMPACT_ATOMS: atom_id res chain seq x y z
N MET A 1 -26.03 -13.00 3.48
CA MET A 1 -26.38 -14.36 3.95
C MET A 1 -25.91 -14.49 5.38
N SER A 2 -26.72 -14.99 6.31
CA SER A 2 -26.27 -15.21 7.70
C SER A 2 -25.11 -16.21 7.66
N ARG A 3 -23.90 -15.76 8.06
CA ARG A 3 -22.71 -16.63 8.16
C ARG A 3 -23.07 -17.75 9.14
N VAL A 4 -23.15 -18.98 8.62
CA VAL A 4 -23.55 -20.16 9.44
C VAL A 4 -22.44 -20.37 10.46
N ASN A 5 -22.76 -20.18 11.72
CA ASN A 5 -21.85 -20.53 12.83
C ASN A 5 -21.79 -22.05 12.92
N ASN A 6 -20.82 -22.68 12.25
CA ASN A 6 -20.67 -24.12 12.17
C ASN A 6 -20.07 -24.75 13.45
N GLY A 7 -20.05 -24.03 14.59
CA GLY A 7 -19.41 -24.50 15.82
C GLY A 7 -17.86 -24.55 15.72
N VAL A 8 -17.28 -23.99 14.66
CA VAL A 8 -15.82 -23.93 14.48
C VAL A 8 -15.24 -22.86 15.41
N THR A 9 -14.24 -23.25 16.18
CA THR A 9 -13.55 -22.37 17.12
C THR A 9 -12.04 -22.38 16.90
N ILE A 10 -11.38 -21.35 17.34
CA ILE A 10 -9.92 -21.23 17.39
C ILE A 10 -9.43 -22.09 18.55
N THR A 11 -8.48 -23.00 18.30
CA THR A 11 -7.91 -23.91 19.32
C THR A 11 -6.49 -23.54 19.71
N SER A 12 -5.76 -22.84 18.86
CA SER A 12 -4.40 -22.37 19.14
C SER A 12 -4.08 -21.13 18.33
N VAL A 13 -3.29 -20.24 18.91
CA VAL A 13 -2.68 -19.09 18.24
C VAL A 13 -1.22 -19.05 18.65
N ARG A 14 -0.33 -18.77 17.70
CA ARG A 14 1.13 -18.66 17.94
C ARG A 14 1.72 -17.53 17.12
N GLY A 15 2.64 -16.79 17.74
CA GLY A 15 3.49 -15.83 17.07
C GLY A 15 4.82 -16.45 16.64
N ARG A 16 5.41 -15.92 15.56
CA ARG A 16 6.80 -16.21 15.15
C ARG A 16 7.46 -14.93 14.69
N GLU A 17 8.76 -14.83 14.96
CA GLU A 17 9.62 -13.87 14.33
C GLU A 17 10.09 -14.45 12.99
N VAL A 18 9.81 -13.75 11.89
CA VAL A 18 10.26 -14.11 10.53
C VAL A 18 10.95 -12.90 9.89
N LEU A 19 11.52 -13.03 8.69
CA LEU A 19 12.22 -11.92 8.03
C LEU A 19 11.37 -11.29 6.93
N ASP A 20 11.48 -9.97 6.80
CA ASP A 20 10.98 -9.21 5.66
C ASP A 20 11.99 -9.17 4.50
N SER A 21 11.62 -8.55 3.39
CA SER A 21 12.44 -8.42 2.17
C SER A 21 13.70 -7.56 2.34
N ARG A 22 13.83 -6.86 3.47
CA ARG A 22 15.01 -6.06 3.86
C ARG A 22 15.87 -6.75 4.92
N SER A 23 15.60 -8.03 5.19
CA SER A 23 16.27 -8.81 6.25
C SER A 23 16.03 -8.28 7.67
N ASN A 24 14.94 -7.51 7.88
CA ASN A 24 14.51 -7.11 9.21
C ASN A 24 13.49 -8.12 9.75
N PRO A 25 13.48 -8.38 11.07
CA PRO A 25 12.44 -9.19 11.69
C PRO A 25 11.05 -8.57 11.54
N THR A 26 10.05 -9.43 11.38
CA THR A 26 8.63 -9.08 11.43
C THR A 26 7.83 -10.21 12.08
N VAL A 27 6.53 -10.01 12.31
CA VAL A 27 5.65 -10.93 13.01
C VAL A 27 4.84 -11.77 12.02
N GLU A 28 4.88 -13.08 12.19
CA GLU A 28 3.90 -14.03 11.67
C GLU A 28 2.98 -14.49 12.80
N ALA A 29 1.68 -14.53 12.55
CA ALA A 29 0.71 -15.22 13.42
C ALA A 29 0.17 -16.47 12.72
N GLU A 30 0.10 -17.57 13.49
CA GLU A 30 -0.53 -18.83 13.11
C GLU A 30 -1.80 -19.04 13.94
N VAL A 31 -2.91 -19.35 13.28
CA VAL A 31 -4.20 -19.69 13.91
C VAL A 31 -4.59 -21.11 13.51
N VAL A 32 -4.89 -21.94 14.50
CA VAL A 32 -5.37 -23.32 14.33
C VAL A 32 -6.83 -23.40 14.74
N LEU A 33 -7.66 -24.00 13.90
CA LEU A 33 -9.08 -24.20 14.15
C LEU A 33 -9.39 -25.60 14.72
N SER A 34 -10.56 -25.76 15.34
CA SER A 34 -11.06 -27.05 15.85
C SER A 34 -11.23 -28.11 14.76
N THR A 35 -11.24 -27.72 13.48
CA THR A 35 -11.22 -28.60 12.33
C THR A 35 -9.82 -29.13 11.99
N GLY A 36 -8.77 -28.64 12.63
CA GLY A 36 -7.37 -28.92 12.29
C GLY A 36 -6.81 -28.04 11.18
N LEU A 37 -7.60 -27.15 10.58
CA LEU A 37 -7.08 -26.19 9.60
C LEU A 37 -6.15 -25.18 10.28
N VAL A 38 -5.06 -24.86 9.56
CA VAL A 38 -4.03 -23.89 9.98
C VAL A 38 -4.00 -22.75 8.98
N SER A 39 -3.97 -21.54 9.47
CA SER A 39 -3.80 -20.33 8.65
C SER A 39 -2.73 -19.44 9.26
N THR A 40 -1.92 -18.82 8.41
CA THR A 40 -0.88 -17.88 8.82
C THR A 40 -1.05 -16.55 8.12
N ALA A 41 -0.56 -15.48 8.74
CA ALA A 41 -0.40 -14.18 8.12
C ALA A 41 0.88 -13.52 8.61
N ILE A 42 1.58 -12.84 7.70
CA ILE A 42 2.81 -12.11 7.98
C ILE A 42 2.57 -10.63 7.71
N VAL A 43 2.99 -9.77 8.62
CA VAL A 43 2.81 -8.32 8.46
C VAL A 43 4.03 -7.66 7.84
N PRO A 44 3.82 -6.62 6.99
CA PRO A 44 4.91 -5.84 6.43
C PRO A 44 5.42 -4.78 7.41
N SER A 45 6.53 -4.12 7.05
CA SER A 45 7.17 -3.06 7.84
C SER A 45 7.58 -1.87 6.96
N GLY A 46 7.37 -0.63 7.42
CA GLY A 46 7.75 0.58 6.69
C GLY A 46 9.25 0.90 6.81
N ALA A 47 9.82 1.60 5.80
CA ALA A 47 11.12 2.26 5.90
C ALA A 47 10.95 3.72 6.36
N SER A 48 10.04 4.45 5.71
CA SER A 48 9.48 5.70 6.18
C SER A 48 8.18 5.39 6.92
N THR A 49 7.91 6.07 8.01
CA THR A 49 6.68 5.92 8.79
C THR A 49 6.12 7.30 9.05
N GLY A 50 4.84 7.52 8.71
CA GLY A 50 4.13 8.73 9.10
C GLY A 50 4.09 8.86 10.63
N SER A 51 4.21 10.08 11.13
CA SER A 51 4.29 10.35 12.58
C SER A 51 3.06 9.89 13.38
N TYR A 52 1.96 9.58 12.67
CA TYR A 52 0.66 9.23 13.25
C TYR A 52 0.25 7.77 13.01
N GLU A 53 1.18 6.92 12.56
CA GLU A 53 0.94 5.49 12.42
C GLU A 53 0.81 4.80 13.78
N ALA A 54 0.06 3.68 13.82
CA ALA A 54 0.07 2.79 14.96
C ALA A 54 1.46 2.18 15.18
N LEU A 55 1.83 1.96 16.44
CA LEU A 55 3.18 1.58 16.83
C LEU A 55 3.53 0.14 16.38
N GLU A 56 4.56 0.01 15.56
CA GLU A 56 5.22 -1.26 15.31
C GLU A 56 6.16 -1.57 16.49
N LEU A 57 5.78 -2.54 17.33
CA LEU A 57 6.53 -2.86 18.54
C LEU A 57 7.84 -3.58 18.21
N ARG A 58 8.96 -2.97 18.62
CA ARG A 58 10.32 -3.47 18.47
C ARG A 58 10.96 -3.77 19.84
N ASP A 59 11.96 -4.69 19.83
CA ASP A 59 12.62 -5.12 21.07
C ASP A 59 13.56 -4.07 21.64
N GLU A 60 14.13 -3.21 20.78
CA GLU A 60 15.11 -2.18 21.14
C GLU A 60 16.40 -2.76 21.80
N ASP A 61 16.69 -4.06 21.57
CA ASP A 61 17.92 -4.70 22.01
C ASP A 61 19.00 -4.52 20.93
N PRO A 62 20.03 -3.68 21.16
CA PRO A 62 21.05 -3.39 20.15
C PRO A 62 21.93 -4.62 19.83
N ASN A 63 21.91 -5.67 20.65
CA ASN A 63 22.66 -6.90 20.39
C ASN A 63 21.92 -7.85 19.44
N ARG A 64 20.67 -7.51 19.06
CA ARG A 64 19.83 -8.37 18.25
C ARG A 64 19.13 -7.56 17.16
N PHE A 65 19.51 -7.78 15.88
CA PHE A 65 18.99 -7.05 14.71
C PHE A 65 19.06 -5.52 14.86
N ASP A 66 20.10 -4.99 15.48
CA ASP A 66 20.27 -3.55 15.75
C ASP A 66 19.03 -2.90 16.42
N GLY A 67 18.42 -3.60 17.37
CA GLY A 67 17.21 -3.13 18.08
C GLY A 67 15.88 -3.47 17.38
N LYS A 68 15.92 -3.99 16.15
CA LYS A 68 14.72 -4.21 15.33
C LYS A 68 14.03 -5.56 15.57
N GLY A 69 14.47 -6.38 16.53
CA GLY A 69 13.80 -7.63 16.92
C GLY A 69 12.33 -7.42 17.25
N VAL A 70 11.50 -8.49 17.17
CA VAL A 70 10.06 -8.42 17.43
C VAL A 70 9.59 -9.47 18.46
N LEU A 71 10.49 -9.98 19.30
CA LEU A 71 10.13 -10.99 20.29
C LEU A 71 9.15 -10.48 21.33
N LYS A 72 9.14 -9.18 21.67
CA LYS A 72 8.10 -8.58 22.53
C LYS A 72 6.72 -8.73 21.91
N ALA A 73 6.59 -8.38 20.61
CA ALA A 73 5.34 -8.52 19.89
C ALA A 73 4.92 -10.00 19.76
N VAL A 74 5.86 -10.91 19.47
CA VAL A 74 5.61 -12.36 19.47
C VAL A 74 5.14 -12.84 20.82
N ALA A 75 5.78 -12.43 21.92
CA ALA A 75 5.37 -12.78 23.28
C ALA A 75 3.97 -12.24 23.60
N ASN A 76 3.58 -11.07 23.10
CA ASN A 76 2.22 -10.55 23.24
C ASN A 76 1.19 -11.40 22.49
N VAL A 77 1.53 -11.92 21.30
CA VAL A 77 0.67 -12.88 20.60
C VAL A 77 0.48 -14.14 21.46
N ASP A 78 1.57 -14.74 21.96
CA ASP A 78 1.51 -16.03 22.65
C ASP A 78 0.90 -15.95 24.06
N ASN A 79 1.23 -14.91 24.82
CA ASN A 79 0.92 -14.84 26.26
C ASN A 79 -0.30 -13.96 26.59
N VAL A 80 -0.69 -13.04 25.69
CA VAL A 80 -1.83 -12.13 25.94
C VAL A 80 -2.96 -12.41 24.96
N ILE A 81 -2.69 -12.38 23.66
CA ILE A 81 -3.74 -12.52 22.63
C ILE A 81 -4.23 -13.96 22.54
N ALA A 82 -3.34 -14.95 22.51
CA ALA A 82 -3.72 -16.35 22.32
C ALA A 82 -4.65 -16.87 23.42
N PRO A 83 -4.39 -16.68 24.74
CA PRO A 83 -5.31 -17.11 25.78
C PRO A 83 -6.71 -16.47 25.70
N TRP A 84 -6.79 -15.22 25.24
CA TRP A 84 -8.05 -14.51 25.05
C TRP A 84 -8.81 -15.00 23.81
N LEU A 85 -8.11 -15.37 22.74
CA LEU A 85 -8.70 -15.72 21.45
C LEU A 85 -9.16 -17.19 21.36
N VAL A 86 -8.50 -18.11 22.09
CA VAL A 86 -8.87 -19.54 22.11
C VAL A 86 -10.31 -19.73 22.56
N GLY A 87 -11.05 -20.57 21.81
CA GLY A 87 -12.48 -20.85 22.04
C GLY A 87 -13.43 -19.90 21.29
N ARG A 88 -12.95 -18.76 20.74
CA ARG A 88 -13.77 -17.84 19.96
C ARG A 88 -13.99 -18.37 18.53
N SER A 89 -15.06 -17.89 17.90
CA SER A 89 -15.35 -18.17 16.50
C SER A 89 -14.48 -17.30 15.59
N PRO A 90 -13.81 -17.85 14.56
CA PRO A 90 -13.06 -17.04 13.60
C PRO A 90 -13.97 -16.19 12.71
N MET A 91 -15.28 -16.44 12.73
CA MET A 91 -16.27 -15.73 11.89
C MET A 91 -16.63 -14.33 12.43
N ASP A 92 -16.26 -14.01 13.65
CA ASP A 92 -16.55 -12.72 14.31
C ASP A 92 -15.36 -11.77 14.22
N GLN A 93 -15.01 -11.38 12.98
CA GLN A 93 -13.84 -10.52 12.73
C GLN A 93 -13.93 -9.17 13.45
N GLU A 94 -15.10 -8.50 13.37
CA GLU A 94 -15.29 -7.19 14.00
C GLU A 94 -15.21 -7.28 15.53
N GLY A 95 -15.80 -8.31 16.13
CA GLY A 95 -15.71 -8.52 17.57
C GLY A 95 -14.30 -8.91 18.03
N ILE A 96 -13.55 -9.65 17.21
CA ILE A 96 -12.16 -9.99 17.48
C ILE A 96 -11.27 -8.75 17.40
N ASP A 97 -11.35 -7.96 16.32
CA ASP A 97 -10.54 -6.76 16.16
C ASP A 97 -10.84 -5.71 17.26
N ALA A 98 -12.13 -5.52 17.60
CA ALA A 98 -12.51 -4.67 18.73
C ALA A 98 -11.91 -5.14 20.06
N GLY A 99 -11.97 -6.45 20.33
CA GLY A 99 -11.40 -7.01 21.55
C GLY A 99 -9.88 -6.96 21.59
N LEU A 100 -9.18 -7.06 20.44
CA LEU A 100 -7.73 -6.84 20.35
C LEU A 100 -7.37 -5.39 20.71
N ASN A 101 -8.16 -4.41 20.23
CA ASN A 101 -7.99 -3.00 20.60
C ASN A 101 -8.26 -2.75 22.08
N GLU A 102 -9.28 -3.40 22.66
CA GLU A 102 -9.54 -3.33 24.11
C GLU A 102 -8.41 -3.94 24.94
N LEU A 103 -7.82 -5.06 24.49
CA LEU A 103 -6.67 -5.70 25.15
C LEU A 103 -5.43 -4.83 25.12
N ASP A 104 -5.20 -4.10 24.02
CA ASP A 104 -4.11 -3.13 23.94
C ASP A 104 -4.36 -1.92 24.83
N GLY A 105 -5.56 -1.33 24.76
CA GLY A 105 -6.01 -0.25 25.60
C GLY A 105 -5.38 1.12 25.28
N THR A 106 -4.63 1.26 24.20
CA THR A 106 -4.04 2.53 23.72
C THR A 106 -4.56 2.90 22.33
N ASP A 107 -4.52 4.19 22.00
CA ASP A 107 -4.97 4.68 20.68
C ASP A 107 -4.05 4.22 19.54
N ASP A 108 -2.76 4.02 19.82
CA ASP A 108 -1.69 3.71 18.86
C ASP A 108 -1.19 2.26 18.92
N LYS A 109 -1.85 1.39 19.69
CA LYS A 109 -1.47 -0.01 19.90
C LYS A 109 -0.06 -0.21 20.49
N SER A 110 0.39 0.74 21.33
CA SER A 110 1.73 0.72 21.91
C SER A 110 1.98 -0.36 22.96
N ASN A 111 0.95 -0.97 23.52
CA ASN A 111 1.10 -2.05 24.52
C ASN A 111 1.34 -3.42 23.87
N LEU A 112 0.52 -3.82 22.91
CA LEU A 112 0.65 -5.12 22.22
C LEU A 112 1.52 -5.03 20.99
N GLY A 113 1.52 -3.89 20.31
CA GLY A 113 2.12 -3.66 19.02
C GLY A 113 1.13 -3.86 17.86
N ALA A 114 1.05 -2.88 16.96
CA ALA A 114 0.21 -2.97 15.76
C ALA A 114 0.59 -4.18 14.88
N ASN A 115 1.86 -4.56 14.87
CA ASN A 115 2.35 -5.76 14.18
C ASN A 115 1.80 -7.06 14.78
N ALA A 116 1.72 -7.20 16.10
CA ALA A 116 1.11 -8.35 16.74
C ALA A 116 -0.41 -8.41 16.50
N VAL A 117 -1.10 -7.27 16.67
CA VAL A 117 -2.55 -7.15 16.47
C VAL A 117 -2.93 -7.49 15.04
N LEU A 118 -2.27 -6.86 14.05
CA LEU A 118 -2.56 -7.08 12.64
C LEU A 118 -2.27 -8.52 12.19
N ALA A 119 -1.14 -9.10 12.59
CA ALA A 119 -0.82 -10.48 12.22
C ALA A 119 -1.94 -11.44 12.62
N VAL A 120 -2.46 -11.29 13.85
CA VAL A 120 -3.57 -12.11 14.35
C VAL A 120 -4.87 -11.78 13.61
N SER A 121 -5.22 -10.50 13.43
CA SER A 121 -6.41 -10.07 12.70
C SER A 121 -6.49 -10.70 11.31
N LEU A 122 -5.39 -10.66 10.54
CA LEU A 122 -5.30 -11.24 9.20
C LEU A 122 -5.34 -12.78 9.21
N ALA A 123 -4.65 -13.43 10.16
CA ALA A 123 -4.67 -14.88 10.28
C ALA A 123 -6.07 -15.41 10.63
N VAL A 124 -6.83 -14.69 11.46
CA VAL A 124 -8.24 -14.99 11.77
C VAL A 124 -9.10 -14.88 10.52
N ALA A 125 -8.98 -13.79 9.75
CA ALA A 125 -9.74 -13.62 8.50
C ALA A 125 -9.46 -14.75 7.50
N ARG A 126 -8.21 -15.17 7.36
CA ARG A 126 -7.83 -16.34 6.54
C ARG A 126 -8.44 -17.64 7.06
N SER A 127 -8.45 -17.83 8.39
CA SER A 127 -9.06 -19.00 9.01
C SER A 127 -10.57 -19.05 8.74
N ALA A 128 -11.25 -17.90 8.86
CA ALA A 128 -12.67 -17.79 8.54
C ALA A 128 -12.94 -18.09 7.05
N ALA A 129 -12.14 -17.54 6.14
CA ALA A 129 -12.23 -17.82 4.72
C ALA A 129 -12.03 -19.32 4.40
N ALA A 130 -11.05 -19.96 5.05
CA ALA A 130 -10.72 -21.37 4.84
C ALA A 130 -11.87 -22.32 5.14
N VAL A 131 -12.77 -21.98 6.08
CA VAL A 131 -13.91 -22.84 6.46
C VAL A 131 -15.25 -22.41 5.88
N SER A 132 -15.34 -21.21 5.28
CA SER A 132 -16.64 -20.65 4.87
C SER A 132 -16.74 -20.23 3.41
N SER A 133 -15.62 -20.14 2.69
CA SER A 133 -15.64 -19.72 1.29
C SER A 133 -15.21 -20.83 0.35
N PRO A 134 -15.64 -20.81 -0.93
CA PRO A 134 -15.16 -21.75 -1.94
C PRO A 134 -13.64 -21.72 -2.04
N ASN A 135 -13.02 -22.91 -2.00
CA ASN A 135 -11.56 -23.10 -2.06
C ASN A 135 -10.76 -22.31 -1.01
N GLY A 136 -11.40 -21.88 0.11
CA GLY A 136 -10.74 -21.07 1.14
C GLY A 136 -10.37 -19.65 0.68
N SER A 137 -11.03 -19.13 -0.33
CA SER A 137 -10.68 -17.87 -0.96
C SER A 137 -10.99 -16.67 -0.07
N MET A 138 -9.96 -15.91 0.33
CA MET A 138 -10.09 -14.77 1.22
C MET A 138 -10.84 -13.60 0.55
N TRP A 139 -10.55 -13.29 -0.72
CA TRP A 139 -11.27 -12.25 -1.44
C TRP A 139 -12.77 -12.55 -1.54
N HIS A 140 -13.15 -13.81 -1.78
CA HIS A 140 -14.55 -14.21 -1.86
C HIS A 140 -15.26 -14.09 -0.50
N TYR A 141 -14.57 -14.49 0.58
CA TYR A 141 -15.09 -14.37 1.94
C TYR A 141 -15.35 -12.92 2.34
N LEU A 142 -14.37 -12.06 2.10
CA LEU A 142 -14.42 -10.66 2.52
C LEU A 142 -15.31 -9.77 1.64
N SER A 143 -15.57 -10.17 0.39
CA SER A 143 -16.49 -9.42 -0.50
C SER A 143 -17.94 -9.49 -0.03
N ASP A 144 -18.30 -10.51 0.75
CA ASP A 144 -19.66 -10.74 1.28
C ASP A 144 -20.76 -10.62 0.20
N GLY A 145 -20.42 -10.99 -1.04
CA GLY A 145 -21.30 -10.90 -2.21
C GLY A 145 -21.43 -9.50 -2.82
N GLY A 146 -20.63 -8.55 -2.37
CA GLY A 146 -20.52 -7.22 -2.96
C GLY A 146 -19.82 -7.22 -4.34
N PRO A 147 -19.75 -6.06 -5.00
CA PRO A 147 -19.03 -5.92 -6.26
C PRO A 147 -17.53 -6.20 -6.07
N VAL A 148 -16.89 -6.77 -7.09
CA VAL A 148 -15.46 -7.03 -7.13
C VAL A 148 -14.88 -6.67 -8.49
N SER A 149 -13.69 -6.09 -8.49
CA SER A 149 -12.92 -5.85 -9.73
C SER A 149 -11.44 -6.13 -9.50
N LEU A 150 -10.71 -6.43 -10.59
CA LEU A 150 -9.26 -6.49 -10.59
C LEU A 150 -8.74 -5.04 -10.55
N PRO A 151 -7.88 -4.69 -9.58
CA PRO A 151 -7.41 -3.32 -9.41
C PRO A 151 -6.41 -2.93 -10.50
N VAL A 152 -6.35 -1.64 -10.82
CA VAL A 152 -5.27 -1.05 -11.63
C VAL A 152 -3.98 -1.07 -10.82
N PRO A 153 -2.91 -1.68 -11.32
CA PRO A 153 -1.61 -1.65 -10.65
C PRO A 153 -0.89 -0.32 -10.87
N MET A 154 -0.32 0.23 -9.80
CA MET A 154 0.63 1.32 -9.81
C MET A 154 2.04 0.70 -9.72
N PHE A 155 2.69 0.49 -10.86
CA PHE A 155 4.01 -0.14 -10.90
C PHE A 155 5.10 0.87 -10.63
N ASN A 156 5.74 0.80 -9.46
CA ASN A 156 6.94 1.59 -9.16
C ASN A 156 8.13 1.05 -9.94
N ILE A 157 8.46 1.68 -11.08
CA ILE A 157 9.51 1.21 -11.98
C ILE A 157 10.82 1.99 -11.89
N LEU A 158 10.79 3.20 -11.31
CA LEU A 158 11.97 4.03 -11.09
C LEU A 158 11.88 4.69 -9.72
N ASN A 159 12.93 4.54 -8.92
CA ASN A 159 13.02 5.00 -7.56
C ASN A 159 13.97 6.20 -7.42
N GLY A 160 13.60 7.12 -6.54
CA GLY A 160 14.44 8.19 -6.03
C GLY A 160 14.30 8.33 -4.51
N GLY A 161 14.55 9.51 -3.99
CA GLY A 161 14.39 9.84 -2.57
C GLY A 161 15.07 8.83 -1.64
N LYS A 162 14.38 8.43 -0.59
CA LYS A 162 14.87 7.41 0.37
C LYS A 162 14.96 6.00 -0.22
N HIS A 163 14.25 5.71 -1.28
CA HIS A 163 14.28 4.39 -1.93
C HIS A 163 15.53 4.17 -2.80
N ALA A 164 16.31 5.23 -3.10
CA ALA A 164 17.48 5.14 -3.98
C ALA A 164 18.49 6.29 -3.73
N SER A 165 19.62 5.97 -3.13
CA SER A 165 20.69 6.95 -2.92
C SER A 165 21.22 7.52 -4.23
N ASN A 166 21.45 8.85 -4.28
CA ASN A 166 21.98 9.58 -5.45
C ASN A 166 21.12 9.47 -6.72
N SER A 167 19.83 9.26 -6.58
CA SER A 167 18.83 9.24 -7.67
C SER A 167 18.03 10.57 -7.71
N ALA A 168 16.85 10.58 -8.35
CA ALA A 168 15.92 11.71 -8.33
C ALA A 168 15.47 12.04 -6.91
N ASP A 169 15.00 13.28 -6.65
CA ASP A 169 14.49 13.67 -5.34
C ASP A 169 13.11 13.08 -5.04
N ILE A 170 12.24 12.97 -6.04
CA ILE A 170 10.94 12.30 -5.95
C ILE A 170 11.13 10.81 -5.75
N GLN A 171 10.39 10.24 -4.80
CA GLN A 171 10.63 8.90 -4.30
C GLN A 171 10.26 7.81 -5.29
N GLU A 172 9.11 7.93 -6.01
CA GLU A 172 8.63 6.91 -6.92
C GLU A 172 8.04 7.50 -8.20
N PHE A 173 8.45 6.91 -9.33
CA PHE A 173 7.85 7.15 -10.64
C PHE A 173 7.17 5.87 -11.09
N MET A 174 5.84 5.91 -11.15
CA MET A 174 4.99 4.76 -11.39
C MET A 174 4.30 4.83 -12.74
N VAL A 175 4.06 3.67 -13.35
CA VAL A 175 3.22 3.52 -14.55
C VAL A 175 1.93 2.79 -14.20
N MET A 176 0.81 3.27 -14.76
CA MET A 176 -0.54 2.76 -14.54
C MET A 176 -1.18 2.39 -15.88
N PRO A 177 -1.27 1.10 -16.25
CA PRO A 177 -1.90 0.65 -17.49
C PRO A 177 -3.44 0.70 -17.40
N LEU A 178 -4.03 1.87 -17.64
CA LEU A 178 -5.48 2.11 -17.54
C LEU A 178 -6.24 1.70 -18.80
N GLY A 179 -5.63 1.89 -19.98
CA GLY A 179 -6.27 1.71 -21.28
C GLY A 179 -6.19 0.28 -21.83
N VAL A 180 -6.08 -0.73 -20.98
CA VAL A 180 -6.07 -2.15 -21.34
C VAL A 180 -7.32 -2.85 -20.81
N ASP A 181 -7.64 -4.03 -21.33
CA ASP A 181 -8.92 -4.71 -21.14
C ASP A 181 -8.96 -5.75 -20.01
N SER A 182 -7.80 -6.10 -19.43
CA SER A 182 -7.69 -7.14 -18.40
C SER A 182 -6.50 -6.90 -17.47
N PHE A 183 -6.54 -7.48 -16.28
CA PHE A 183 -5.40 -7.44 -15.37
C PHE A 183 -4.18 -8.17 -15.95
N THR A 184 -4.40 -9.28 -16.63
CA THR A 184 -3.34 -10.00 -17.36
C THR A 184 -2.61 -9.08 -18.35
N ASN A 185 -3.35 -8.27 -19.13
CA ASN A 185 -2.74 -7.32 -20.08
C ASN A 185 -2.11 -6.13 -19.36
N ALA A 186 -2.64 -5.68 -18.23
CA ALA A 186 -2.02 -4.64 -17.39
C ALA A 186 -0.66 -5.10 -16.82
N LEU A 187 -0.60 -6.32 -16.30
CA LEU A 187 0.66 -6.87 -15.77
C LEU A 187 1.69 -7.08 -16.89
N ARG A 188 1.25 -7.56 -18.08
CA ARG A 188 2.11 -7.67 -19.26
C ARG A 188 2.69 -6.31 -19.65
N ALA A 189 1.86 -5.27 -19.75
CA ALA A 189 2.30 -3.92 -20.07
C ALA A 189 3.34 -3.41 -19.06
N GLY A 190 3.07 -3.56 -17.77
CA GLY A 190 4.02 -3.18 -16.71
C GLY A 190 5.37 -3.89 -16.85
N ALA A 191 5.36 -5.20 -17.12
CA ALA A 191 6.58 -5.99 -17.30
C ALA A 191 7.36 -5.59 -18.58
N GLU A 192 6.68 -5.37 -19.70
CA GLU A 192 7.29 -4.94 -20.97
C GLU A 192 7.91 -3.54 -20.84
N ILE A 193 7.21 -2.60 -20.19
CA ILE A 193 7.71 -1.25 -19.91
C ILE A 193 8.94 -1.33 -18.98
N TYR A 194 8.89 -2.15 -17.94
CA TYR A 194 10.01 -2.35 -17.02
C TYR A 194 11.26 -2.85 -17.75
N GLN A 195 11.13 -3.81 -18.67
CA GLN A 195 12.26 -4.31 -19.47
C GLN A 195 12.75 -3.26 -20.48
N ALA A 196 11.85 -2.48 -21.09
CA ALA A 196 12.21 -1.37 -21.96
C ALA A 196 13.01 -0.30 -21.21
N LEU A 197 12.59 0.05 -19.98
CA LEU A 197 13.31 0.99 -19.12
C LEU A 197 14.71 0.48 -18.76
N LYS A 198 14.84 -0.81 -18.39
CA LYS A 198 16.15 -1.43 -18.14
C LYS A 198 17.09 -1.28 -19.32
N SER A 199 16.59 -1.56 -20.53
CA SER A 199 17.36 -1.45 -21.77
C SER A 199 17.79 -0.01 -22.07
N LEU A 200 16.90 0.97 -21.84
CA LEU A 200 17.21 2.41 -22.04
C LEU A 200 18.28 2.88 -21.07
N LEU A 201 18.12 2.59 -19.79
CA LEU A 201 19.10 2.93 -18.75
C LEU A 201 20.47 2.32 -19.05
N GLY A 202 20.53 1.04 -19.39
CA GLY A 202 21.78 0.36 -19.74
C GLY A 202 22.46 0.96 -20.99
N THR A 203 21.69 1.30 -22.03
CA THR A 203 22.19 1.93 -23.25
C THR A 203 22.75 3.34 -22.98
N ALA A 204 22.11 4.08 -22.07
CA ALA A 204 22.56 5.42 -21.65
C ALA A 204 23.75 5.36 -20.65
N GLY A 205 24.20 4.15 -20.24
CA GLY A 205 25.30 3.96 -19.30
C GLY A 205 24.92 4.16 -17.84
N HIS A 206 23.61 4.19 -17.53
CA HIS A 206 23.13 4.27 -16.16
C HIS A 206 23.13 2.91 -15.47
N ASN A 207 23.20 2.94 -14.15
CA ASN A 207 23.02 1.77 -13.28
C ASN A 207 21.59 1.23 -13.39
N THR A 208 21.46 -0.09 -13.43
CA THR A 208 20.18 -0.83 -13.43
C THR A 208 19.97 -1.65 -12.16
N ASN A 209 20.64 -1.31 -11.06
CA ASN A 209 20.31 -1.84 -9.76
C ASN A 209 18.92 -1.36 -9.34
N VAL A 210 18.28 -2.11 -8.45
CA VAL A 210 16.92 -1.83 -8.00
C VAL A 210 16.90 -1.46 -6.52
N GLY A 211 15.96 -0.59 -6.16
CA GLY A 211 15.64 -0.26 -4.77
C GLY A 211 14.84 -1.36 -4.06
N ASP A 212 14.42 -1.07 -2.84
CA ASP A 212 13.68 -2.01 -1.98
C ASP A 212 12.37 -2.49 -2.60
N GLU A 213 11.73 -1.67 -3.41
CA GLU A 213 10.45 -1.97 -4.06
C GLU A 213 10.59 -2.52 -5.50
N GLY A 214 11.83 -2.71 -5.95
CA GLY A 214 12.14 -3.32 -7.24
C GLY A 214 12.23 -2.36 -8.42
N GLY A 215 11.91 -1.07 -8.25
CA GLY A 215 12.15 -0.03 -9.26
C GLY A 215 13.64 0.23 -9.45
N PHE A 216 14.06 0.62 -10.67
CA PHE A 216 15.45 0.97 -10.94
C PHE A 216 15.86 2.24 -10.17
N ALA A 217 17.12 2.31 -9.77
CA ALA A 217 17.70 3.39 -9.00
C ALA A 217 18.87 4.06 -9.77
N PRO A 218 18.64 4.66 -10.94
CA PRO A 218 19.68 5.32 -11.70
C PRO A 218 20.04 6.68 -11.10
N SER A 219 21.29 7.11 -11.27
CA SER A 219 21.67 8.49 -10.96
C SER A 219 21.29 9.40 -12.14
N LEU A 220 20.11 10.02 -12.06
CA LEU A 220 19.62 10.96 -13.08
C LEU A 220 19.90 12.42 -12.67
N PRO A 221 20.01 13.37 -13.62
CA PRO A 221 20.29 14.78 -13.33
C PRO A 221 19.14 15.50 -12.63
N SER A 222 17.87 15.15 -12.95
CA SER A 222 16.67 15.81 -12.43
C SER A 222 15.48 14.87 -12.33
N ASN A 223 14.44 15.30 -11.63
CA ASN A 223 13.14 14.61 -11.58
C ASN A 223 12.45 14.61 -12.96
N ARG A 224 12.67 15.65 -13.77
CA ARG A 224 12.18 15.72 -15.16
C ARG A 224 12.80 14.63 -16.03
N ASP A 225 14.13 14.40 -15.95
CA ASP A 225 14.79 13.32 -16.67
C ASP A 225 14.22 11.94 -16.30
N ALA A 226 13.83 11.76 -15.04
CA ALA A 226 13.17 10.54 -14.58
C ALA A 226 11.78 10.34 -15.22
N LEU A 227 10.97 11.39 -15.30
CA LEU A 227 9.68 11.35 -16.01
C LEU A 227 9.86 11.05 -17.51
N GLU A 228 10.79 11.71 -18.18
CA GLU A 228 11.02 11.59 -19.62
C GLU A 228 11.53 10.18 -20.00
N ILE A 229 12.44 9.60 -19.21
CA ILE A 229 12.92 8.25 -19.49
C ILE A 229 11.84 7.18 -19.23
N VAL A 230 10.96 7.39 -18.25
CA VAL A 230 9.80 6.52 -18.00
C VAL A 230 8.83 6.58 -19.18
N LEU A 231 8.51 7.77 -19.69
CA LEU A 231 7.65 7.93 -20.87
C LEU A 231 8.26 7.30 -22.12
N THR A 232 9.56 7.51 -22.33
CA THR A 232 10.30 6.87 -23.44
C THR A 232 10.24 5.34 -23.32
N ALA A 233 10.27 4.79 -22.11
CA ALA A 233 10.13 3.35 -21.88
C ALA A 233 8.73 2.85 -22.25
N VAL A 234 7.66 3.61 -21.91
CA VAL A 234 6.28 3.32 -22.31
C VAL A 234 6.16 3.22 -23.83
N GLU A 235 6.65 4.23 -24.55
CA GLU A 235 6.63 4.28 -26.03
C GLU A 235 7.47 3.13 -26.64
N LYS A 236 8.67 2.89 -26.11
CA LYS A 236 9.55 1.80 -26.58
C LYS A 236 8.93 0.42 -26.38
N ALA A 237 8.12 0.25 -25.36
CA ALA A 237 7.36 -0.97 -25.12
C ALA A 237 6.12 -1.12 -26.03
N GLY A 238 5.81 -0.11 -26.85
CA GLY A 238 4.71 -0.13 -27.82
C GLY A 238 3.38 0.37 -27.27
N TYR A 239 3.38 1.04 -26.11
CA TYR A 239 2.18 1.63 -25.51
C TYR A 239 2.16 3.14 -25.70
N THR A 240 0.97 3.73 -25.71
CA THR A 240 0.76 5.16 -25.91
C THR A 240 0.59 5.86 -24.56
N PRO A 241 1.54 6.76 -24.15
CA PRO A 241 1.39 7.57 -22.95
C PRO A 241 0.08 8.38 -22.99
N GLY A 242 -0.61 8.42 -21.85
CA GLY A 242 -1.88 9.14 -21.68
C GLY A 242 -3.12 8.40 -22.16
N LYS A 243 -2.97 7.43 -23.09
CA LYS A 243 -4.06 6.59 -23.59
C LYS A 243 -4.02 5.19 -22.94
N ASP A 244 -2.96 4.43 -23.18
CA ASP A 244 -2.84 3.07 -22.68
C ASP A 244 -2.28 3.06 -21.26
N VAL A 245 -1.35 3.98 -20.98
CA VAL A 245 -0.60 4.07 -19.71
C VAL A 245 -0.54 5.52 -19.25
N LYS A 246 -0.86 5.76 -17.98
CA LYS A 246 -0.66 7.04 -17.30
C LYS A 246 0.44 6.94 -16.24
N ILE A 247 0.88 8.10 -15.74
CA ILE A 247 1.96 8.21 -14.76
C ILE A 247 1.36 8.54 -13.39
N ALA A 248 1.92 7.93 -12.34
CA ALA A 248 1.70 8.33 -10.97
C ALA A 248 3.03 8.64 -10.29
N LEU A 249 3.00 9.58 -9.37
CA LEU A 249 4.15 10.01 -8.58
C LEU A 249 3.87 9.76 -7.10
N ASP A 250 4.86 9.26 -6.37
CA ASP A 250 4.95 9.40 -4.93
C ASP A 250 6.11 10.34 -4.62
N VAL A 251 5.78 11.50 -4.09
CA VAL A 251 6.78 12.54 -3.82
C VAL A 251 7.45 12.34 -2.47
N ALA A 252 6.71 11.77 -1.51
CA ALA A 252 7.12 11.66 -0.10
C ALA A 252 7.66 13.01 0.42
N ALA A 253 6.89 14.09 0.20
CA ALA A 253 7.38 15.46 0.35
C ALA A 253 7.73 15.83 1.80
N SER A 254 7.24 15.10 2.81
CA SER A 254 7.69 15.27 4.19
C SER A 254 9.20 15.04 4.34
N GLU A 255 9.80 14.17 3.51
CA GLU A 255 11.24 13.90 3.49
C GLU A 255 12.06 15.02 2.86
N LEU A 256 11.44 15.84 2.02
CA LEU A 256 12.06 16.99 1.35
C LEU A 256 11.91 18.26 2.18
N TYR A 257 10.99 18.25 3.16
CA TYR A 257 10.61 19.44 3.90
C TYR A 257 11.57 19.77 5.05
N GLN A 258 12.06 21.02 5.08
CA GLN A 258 12.88 21.55 6.16
C GLN A 258 12.04 22.48 7.02
N SER A 259 11.68 22.04 8.23
CA SER A 259 10.79 22.77 9.15
C SER A 259 11.36 24.13 9.61
N GLY A 260 12.70 24.29 9.62
CA GLY A 260 13.35 25.55 10.02
C GLY A 260 13.08 26.72 9.07
N ASP A 261 13.03 26.42 7.77
CA ASP A 261 12.91 27.44 6.71
C ASP A 261 11.55 27.38 6.00
N GLY A 262 10.76 26.32 6.22
CA GLY A 262 9.48 26.10 5.55
C GLY A 262 9.62 25.78 4.06
N LEU A 263 10.75 25.21 3.65
CA LEU A 263 11.08 24.92 2.25
C LEU A 263 11.19 23.43 1.97
N TYR A 264 10.85 23.06 0.76
CA TYR A 264 11.10 21.73 0.18
C TYR A 264 12.42 21.77 -0.60
N VAL A 265 13.38 20.94 -0.22
CA VAL A 265 14.71 20.92 -0.81
C VAL A 265 14.83 19.77 -1.81
N LEU A 266 14.96 20.13 -3.07
CA LEU A 266 15.29 19.20 -4.16
C LEU A 266 16.81 19.20 -4.31
N GLU A 267 17.49 18.36 -3.53
CA GLU A 267 18.96 18.35 -3.43
C GLU A 267 19.62 18.05 -4.78
N ARG A 268 19.01 17.12 -5.54
CA ARG A 268 19.54 16.71 -6.84
C ARG A 268 19.51 17.84 -7.86
N GLU A 269 18.49 18.70 -7.79
CA GLU A 269 18.33 19.84 -8.67
C GLU A 269 18.95 21.13 -8.09
N GLY A 270 19.43 21.11 -6.85
CA GLY A 270 19.95 22.31 -6.16
C GLY A 270 18.91 23.40 -6.00
N ARG A 271 17.65 23.04 -5.76
CA ARG A 271 16.50 23.96 -5.63
C ARG A 271 15.87 23.85 -4.26
N SER A 272 15.44 24.99 -3.72
CA SER A 272 14.59 25.06 -2.54
C SER A 272 13.28 25.76 -2.92
N LEU A 273 12.15 25.12 -2.63
CA LEU A 273 10.84 25.55 -3.08
C LEU A 273 9.89 25.73 -1.90
N THR A 274 9.05 26.76 -1.94
CA THR A 274 7.91 26.89 -1.05
C THR A 274 6.79 25.90 -1.45
N ALA A 275 5.81 25.66 -0.58
CA ALA A 275 4.62 24.86 -0.93
C ALA A 275 3.92 25.37 -2.19
N VAL A 276 3.83 26.69 -2.36
CA VAL A 276 3.25 27.30 -3.56
C VAL A 276 4.01 26.91 -4.82
N GLN A 277 5.33 26.99 -4.77
CA GLN A 277 6.21 26.65 -5.90
C GLN A 277 6.20 25.14 -6.21
N MET A 278 6.07 24.28 -5.18
CA MET A 278 5.84 22.84 -5.39
C MET A 278 4.52 22.59 -6.13
N ILE A 279 3.44 23.26 -5.75
CA ILE A 279 2.14 23.15 -6.42
C ILE A 279 2.23 23.65 -7.88
N GLU A 280 2.94 24.76 -8.13
CA GLU A 280 3.17 25.28 -9.48
C GLU A 280 3.94 24.27 -10.36
N LEU A 281 4.94 23.59 -9.80
CA LEU A 281 5.67 22.51 -10.46
C LEU A 281 4.74 21.36 -10.86
N TYR A 282 3.87 20.93 -9.94
CA TYR A 282 2.88 19.88 -10.25
C TYR A 282 1.86 20.30 -11.29
N GLN A 283 1.43 21.57 -11.28
CA GLN A 283 0.55 22.11 -12.32
C GLN A 283 1.22 22.14 -13.70
N GLU A 284 2.50 22.47 -13.76
CA GLU A 284 3.29 22.42 -14.98
C GLU A 284 3.36 20.98 -15.49
N TRP A 285 3.77 20.04 -14.64
CA TRP A 285 3.92 18.65 -15.03
C TRP A 285 2.61 17.96 -15.39
N ALA A 286 1.51 18.25 -14.71
CA ALA A 286 0.20 17.71 -15.05
C ALA A 286 -0.33 18.25 -16.41
N ARG A 287 0.20 19.36 -16.92
CA ARG A 287 -0.10 19.86 -18.29
C ARG A 287 0.79 19.24 -19.35
N GLU A 288 2.04 18.95 -19.03
CA GLU A 288 3.05 18.44 -19.97
C GLU A 288 3.05 16.92 -20.08
N TYR A 289 2.76 16.23 -18.99
CA TYR A 289 2.83 14.78 -18.85
C TYR A 289 1.48 14.17 -18.47
N PRO A 290 1.21 12.91 -18.83
CA PRO A 290 -0.06 12.24 -18.52
C PRO A 290 -0.14 11.77 -17.05
N ILE A 291 0.12 12.68 -16.11
CA ILE A 291 0.06 12.41 -14.68
C ILE A 291 -1.39 12.31 -14.22
N ILE A 292 -1.76 11.19 -13.59
CA ILE A 292 -3.11 10.93 -13.06
C ILE A 292 -3.14 10.92 -11.53
N SER A 293 -2.02 10.73 -10.85
CA SER A 293 -1.93 10.63 -9.40
C SER A 293 -0.66 11.28 -8.87
N ILE A 294 -0.80 12.05 -7.79
CA ILE A 294 0.30 12.60 -6.99
C ILE A 294 0.03 12.20 -5.53
N GLU A 295 0.89 11.35 -4.99
CA GLU A 295 0.91 10.90 -3.62
C GLU A 295 1.87 11.78 -2.81
N ASP A 296 1.42 12.18 -1.62
CA ASP A 296 2.20 12.96 -0.63
C ASP A 296 3.00 14.11 -1.26
N GLY A 297 2.28 14.92 -2.06
CA GLY A 297 2.87 16.05 -2.78
C GLY A 297 3.35 17.20 -1.89
N LEU A 298 2.95 17.23 -0.62
CA LEU A 298 3.36 18.20 0.40
C LEU A 298 3.56 17.49 1.73
N SER A 299 4.20 18.18 2.69
CA SER A 299 4.42 17.68 4.06
C SER A 299 3.10 17.26 4.74
N GLU A 300 3.13 16.20 5.55
CA GLU A 300 1.98 15.61 6.24
C GLU A 300 1.24 16.57 7.19
N ASP A 301 1.84 17.70 7.54
CA ASP A 301 1.25 18.72 8.40
C ASP A 301 0.91 20.04 7.68
N ASP A 302 1.19 20.17 6.38
CA ASP A 302 0.85 21.37 5.57
C ASP A 302 -0.58 21.34 5.04
N TRP A 303 -1.57 21.31 5.92
CA TRP A 303 -3.00 21.19 5.58
C TRP A 303 -3.49 22.29 4.63
N ASP A 304 -3.02 23.52 4.79
CA ASP A 304 -3.37 24.64 3.91
C ASP A 304 -2.82 24.43 2.49
N GLY A 305 -1.59 23.95 2.38
CA GLY A 305 -0.98 23.59 1.12
C GLY A 305 -1.75 22.47 0.42
N TRP A 306 -2.13 21.41 1.15
CA TRP A 306 -2.92 20.31 0.61
C TRP A 306 -4.30 20.76 0.10
N THR A 307 -5.01 21.61 0.87
CA THR A 307 -6.29 22.19 0.44
C THR A 307 -6.12 22.98 -0.86
N ARG A 308 -5.03 23.76 -0.97
CA ARG A 308 -4.72 24.50 -2.19
C ARG A 308 -4.38 23.56 -3.36
N LEU A 309 -3.56 22.52 -3.14
CA LEU A 309 -3.20 21.52 -4.14
C LEU A 309 -4.46 20.84 -4.71
N LEU A 310 -5.35 20.36 -3.82
CA LEU A 310 -6.62 19.75 -4.22
C LEU A 310 -7.48 20.72 -5.04
N SER A 311 -7.61 21.97 -4.61
CA SER A 311 -8.43 22.96 -5.30
C SER A 311 -7.97 23.24 -6.72
N LEU A 312 -6.67 23.13 -7.01
CA LEU A 312 -6.07 23.44 -8.30
C LEU A 312 -5.96 22.23 -9.24
N LEU A 313 -5.78 21.03 -8.70
CA LEU A 313 -5.53 19.83 -9.51
C LEU A 313 -6.57 18.72 -9.31
N GLY A 314 -7.29 18.72 -8.21
CA GLY A 314 -8.11 17.59 -7.76
C GLY A 314 -9.28 17.19 -8.67
N SER A 315 -9.68 18.04 -9.63
CA SER A 315 -10.68 17.67 -10.65
C SER A 315 -10.12 16.80 -11.79
N LYS A 316 -8.80 16.66 -11.90
CA LYS A 316 -8.12 15.94 -13.00
C LYS A 316 -7.06 14.96 -12.52
N VAL A 317 -6.58 15.14 -11.30
CA VAL A 317 -5.49 14.38 -10.71
C VAL A 317 -5.92 13.85 -9.35
N GLN A 318 -5.66 12.60 -9.11
CA GLN A 318 -5.76 11.99 -7.79
C GLN A 318 -4.72 12.64 -6.87
N ILE A 319 -5.20 13.33 -5.83
CA ILE A 319 -4.38 13.87 -4.74
C ILE A 319 -4.47 12.86 -3.61
N LEU A 320 -3.46 12.01 -3.54
CA LEU A 320 -3.42 10.81 -2.72
C LEU A 320 -2.69 11.07 -1.41
N GLY A 321 -3.35 10.86 -0.28
CA GLY A 321 -2.74 10.97 1.05
C GLY A 321 -2.28 9.61 1.56
N ASP A 322 -0.97 9.48 1.84
CA ASP A 322 -0.34 8.38 2.58
C ASP A 322 0.01 8.87 4.00
N ASP A 323 1.13 9.55 4.20
CA ASP A 323 1.56 10.06 5.51
C ASP A 323 0.57 11.12 6.06
N LEU A 324 -0.09 11.86 5.18
CA LEU A 324 -1.17 12.76 5.58
C LEU A 324 -2.29 12.05 6.34
N LEU A 325 -2.67 10.83 5.94
CA LEU A 325 -3.88 10.13 6.41
C LEU A 325 -3.59 8.89 7.26
N VAL A 326 -2.50 8.20 7.01
CA VAL A 326 -2.01 6.99 7.70
C VAL A 326 -3.11 5.95 7.99
N THR A 327 -4.05 5.79 7.05
CA THR A 327 -5.22 4.89 7.20
C THR A 327 -6.07 5.18 8.46
N ASN A 328 -5.94 6.37 9.05
CA ASN A 328 -6.55 6.76 10.34
C ASN A 328 -7.83 7.57 10.13
N ILE A 329 -8.95 7.07 10.66
CA ILE A 329 -10.28 7.69 10.49
C ILE A 329 -10.35 9.14 11.01
N LYS A 330 -9.62 9.49 12.09
CA LYS A 330 -9.60 10.87 12.63
C LYS A 330 -8.94 11.84 11.64
N ARG A 331 -7.85 11.39 10.96
CA ARG A 331 -7.18 12.21 9.94
C ARG A 331 -7.97 12.27 8.63
N ILE A 332 -8.64 11.17 8.25
CA ILE A 332 -9.55 11.13 7.10
C ILE A 332 -10.71 12.11 7.31
N GLU A 333 -11.36 12.08 8.47
CA GLU A 333 -12.44 12.99 8.83
C GLU A 333 -12.01 14.47 8.74
N LYS A 334 -10.82 14.79 9.27
CA LYS A 334 -10.22 16.13 9.15
C LYS A 334 -10.01 16.50 7.68
N SER A 335 -9.41 15.60 6.89
CA SER A 335 -9.13 15.85 5.47
C SER A 335 -10.39 16.06 4.64
N ILE A 336 -11.46 15.33 4.94
CA ILE A 336 -12.77 15.53 4.31
C ILE A 336 -13.33 16.92 4.63
N ALA A 337 -13.27 17.32 5.91
CA ALA A 337 -13.75 18.63 6.37
C ALA A 337 -12.97 19.78 5.75
N GLU A 338 -11.66 19.68 5.67
CA GLU A 338 -10.75 20.70 5.13
C GLU A 338 -10.59 20.64 3.61
N LYS A 339 -11.08 19.56 2.95
CA LYS A 339 -10.93 19.32 1.51
C LYS A 339 -9.46 19.31 1.10
N SER A 340 -8.66 18.45 1.72
CA SER A 340 -7.22 18.41 1.52
C SER A 340 -6.75 17.25 0.62
N SER A 341 -7.57 16.20 0.43
CA SER A 341 -7.30 15.12 -0.55
C SER A 341 -8.59 14.61 -1.20
N ASN A 342 -8.49 13.80 -2.24
CA ASN A 342 -9.60 13.12 -2.91
C ASN A 342 -9.37 11.61 -3.03
N SER A 343 -8.32 11.09 -2.43
CA SER A 343 -8.01 9.66 -2.40
C SER A 343 -7.16 9.31 -1.19
N ILE A 344 -7.25 8.04 -0.77
CA ILE A 344 -6.50 7.50 0.37
C ILE A 344 -5.64 6.31 -0.04
N LEU A 345 -4.41 6.27 0.49
CA LEU A 345 -3.60 5.06 0.50
C LEU A 345 -3.96 4.21 1.74
N LEU A 346 -4.30 2.95 1.52
CA LEU A 346 -4.70 2.03 2.58
C LEU A 346 -3.56 1.06 2.88
N LYS A 347 -2.98 1.17 4.05
CA LYS A 347 -1.95 0.30 4.58
C LYS A 347 -2.44 -0.33 5.89
N PRO A 348 -2.87 -1.60 5.91
CA PRO A 348 -3.44 -2.21 7.12
C PRO A 348 -2.55 -2.11 8.37
N ASN A 349 -1.21 -2.12 8.18
CA ASN A 349 -0.28 -2.03 9.30
C ASN A 349 -0.13 -0.61 9.89
N GLN A 350 -0.56 0.46 9.16
CA GLN A 350 -0.58 1.83 9.71
C GLN A 350 -1.64 2.00 10.78
N ILE A 351 -2.69 1.17 10.78
CA ILE A 351 -3.79 1.23 11.75
C ILE A 351 -3.87 -0.02 12.63
N GLY A 352 -3.45 -1.18 12.13
CA GLY A 352 -3.19 -2.39 12.90
C GLY A 352 -4.33 -3.40 12.97
N SER A 353 -5.48 -3.22 12.30
CA SER A 353 -6.50 -4.27 12.17
C SER A 353 -7.24 -4.21 10.83
N LEU A 354 -7.82 -5.35 10.45
CA LEU A 354 -8.60 -5.47 9.22
C LEU A 354 -9.87 -4.61 9.28
N SER A 355 -10.58 -4.62 10.41
CA SER A 355 -11.84 -3.88 10.60
C SER A 355 -11.62 -2.38 10.56
N GLU A 356 -10.55 -1.85 11.17
CA GLU A 356 -10.22 -0.42 11.12
C GLU A 356 -9.81 0.00 9.70
N THR A 357 -9.03 -0.83 8.98
CA THR A 357 -8.70 -0.58 7.57
C THR A 357 -9.95 -0.48 6.70
N HIS A 358 -10.92 -1.37 6.92
CA HIS A 358 -12.19 -1.34 6.19
C HIS A 358 -13.06 -0.14 6.57
N ALA A 359 -13.03 0.30 7.83
CA ALA A 359 -13.71 1.52 8.28
C ALA A 359 -13.12 2.78 7.61
N ALA A 360 -11.79 2.86 7.48
CA ALA A 360 -11.10 3.92 6.75
C ALA A 360 -11.54 3.99 5.27
N LEU A 361 -11.58 2.83 4.59
CA LEU A 361 -12.09 2.75 3.22
C LEU A 361 -13.55 3.21 3.11
N LYS A 362 -14.42 2.75 4.01
CA LYS A 362 -15.85 3.14 4.00
C LYS A 362 -16.02 4.64 4.19
N MET A 363 -15.24 5.26 5.07
CA MET A 363 -15.28 6.70 5.30
C MET A 363 -14.85 7.49 4.06
N ALA A 364 -13.73 7.12 3.44
CA ALA A 364 -13.23 7.75 2.22
C ALA A 364 -14.25 7.64 1.07
N ARG A 365 -14.82 6.46 0.85
CA ARG A 365 -15.87 6.25 -0.16
C ARG A 365 -17.15 7.03 0.12
N GLY A 366 -17.55 7.15 1.39
CA GLY A 366 -18.68 7.98 1.80
C GLY A 366 -18.51 9.45 1.43
N ALA A 367 -17.27 9.91 1.30
CA ALA A 367 -16.91 11.25 0.83
C ALA A 367 -16.72 11.34 -0.69
N GLY A 368 -16.92 10.25 -1.44
CA GLY A 368 -16.73 10.20 -2.88
C GLY A 368 -15.26 10.12 -3.31
N TRP A 369 -14.36 9.65 -2.43
CA TRP A 369 -12.94 9.55 -2.71
C TRP A 369 -12.55 8.24 -3.41
N GLY A 370 -11.44 8.29 -4.14
CA GLY A 370 -10.70 7.11 -4.56
C GLY A 370 -9.95 6.43 -3.40
N ALA A 371 -9.50 5.21 -3.64
CA ALA A 371 -8.66 4.47 -2.70
C ALA A 371 -7.65 3.59 -3.43
N VAL A 372 -6.49 3.38 -2.80
CA VAL A 372 -5.41 2.52 -3.28
C VAL A 372 -5.03 1.56 -2.17
N MET A 373 -5.06 0.25 -2.41
CA MET A 373 -4.50 -0.74 -1.48
C MET A 373 -2.99 -0.78 -1.66
N SER A 374 -2.22 -0.69 -0.58
CA SER A 374 -0.78 -0.51 -0.68
C SER A 374 0.03 -1.53 0.13
N HIS A 375 1.20 -1.85 -0.40
CA HIS A 375 2.29 -2.54 0.29
C HIS A 375 3.07 -1.60 1.21
N ARG A 376 4.15 -2.12 1.78
CA ARG A 376 5.22 -1.34 2.45
C ARG A 376 6.57 -1.63 1.79
N SER A 377 7.58 -0.82 2.11
CA SER A 377 8.96 -1.04 1.63
C SER A 377 9.56 -2.37 2.12
N GLY A 378 9.34 -2.76 3.37
CA GLY A 378 9.63 -4.09 3.90
C GLY A 378 8.44 -5.03 3.74
N GLU A 379 8.42 -5.84 2.69
CA GLU A 379 7.35 -6.78 2.37
C GLU A 379 7.78 -8.22 2.63
N THR A 380 6.79 -9.11 2.57
CA THR A 380 6.95 -10.55 2.70
C THR A 380 6.25 -11.27 1.53
N GLU A 381 6.28 -12.60 1.49
CA GLU A 381 5.50 -13.40 0.55
C GLU A 381 3.97 -13.32 0.76
N ASP A 382 3.51 -12.72 1.85
CA ASP A 382 2.08 -12.58 2.16
C ASP A 382 1.35 -11.79 1.07
N THR A 383 0.20 -12.31 0.61
CA THR A 383 -0.56 -11.73 -0.52
C THR A 383 -1.88 -11.10 -0.11
N THR A 384 -2.11 -10.90 1.18
CA THR A 384 -3.40 -10.42 1.72
C THR A 384 -3.89 -9.16 1.03
N ILE A 385 -3.01 -8.17 0.78
CA ILE A 385 -3.41 -6.91 0.14
C ILE A 385 -3.99 -7.09 -1.26
N ALA A 386 -3.60 -8.14 -2.00
CA ALA A 386 -4.19 -8.46 -3.29
C ALA A 386 -5.64 -8.98 -3.13
N ASP A 387 -5.89 -9.84 -2.13
CA ASP A 387 -7.23 -10.32 -1.81
C ASP A 387 -8.12 -9.16 -1.30
N LEU A 388 -7.59 -8.25 -0.45
CA LEU A 388 -8.31 -7.08 0.05
C LEU A 388 -8.68 -6.10 -1.08
N ALA A 389 -7.76 -5.85 -2.01
CA ALA A 389 -8.00 -4.94 -3.12
C ALA A 389 -9.19 -5.40 -3.97
N VAL A 390 -9.32 -6.70 -4.22
CA VAL A 390 -10.44 -7.30 -4.96
C VAL A 390 -11.69 -7.37 -4.10
N ALA A 391 -11.59 -7.91 -2.87
CA ALA A 391 -12.72 -8.13 -1.97
C ALA A 391 -13.51 -6.86 -1.70
N TRP A 392 -12.83 -5.76 -1.53
CA TRP A 392 -13.43 -4.46 -1.21
C TRP A 392 -13.59 -3.54 -2.43
N ASP A 393 -13.39 -4.07 -3.64
CA ASP A 393 -13.46 -3.30 -4.90
C ASP A 393 -12.65 -2.00 -4.84
N VAL A 394 -11.42 -2.05 -4.30
CA VAL A 394 -10.61 -0.83 -4.08
C VAL A 394 -10.22 -0.16 -5.40
N ARG A 395 -10.17 -0.93 -6.48
CA ARG A 395 -9.91 -0.55 -7.87
C ARG A 395 -8.49 -0.10 -8.19
N GLN A 396 -7.64 0.12 -7.21
CA GLN A 396 -6.22 0.46 -7.41
C GLN A 396 -5.36 -0.32 -6.40
N ILE A 397 -4.14 -0.71 -6.81
CA ILE A 397 -3.16 -1.36 -5.93
C ILE A 397 -1.76 -0.83 -6.22
N LYS A 398 -1.06 -0.42 -5.14
CA LYS A 398 0.36 -0.02 -5.15
C LYS A 398 1.15 -1.13 -4.47
N THR A 399 1.92 -1.93 -5.24
CA THR A 399 2.69 -3.05 -4.66
C THR A 399 4.06 -3.25 -5.33
N GLY A 400 4.71 -2.13 -5.70
CA GLY A 400 6.08 -2.09 -6.20
C GLY A 400 6.21 -2.42 -7.69
N ALA A 401 7.44 -2.70 -8.12
CA ALA A 401 7.75 -3.08 -9.49
C ALA A 401 7.25 -4.50 -9.83
N PRO A 402 7.11 -4.86 -11.12
CA PRO A 402 6.88 -6.24 -11.55
C PRO A 402 8.16 -7.09 -11.47
N ALA A 403 8.90 -6.92 -10.37
CA ALA A 403 10.16 -7.58 -10.05
C ALA A 403 10.28 -7.75 -8.53
N ARG A 404 11.19 -8.62 -8.05
CA ARG A 404 11.34 -9.07 -6.65
C ARG A 404 10.14 -9.91 -6.19
N SER A 405 10.44 -11.09 -5.62
CA SER A 405 9.43 -12.13 -5.36
C SER A 405 8.30 -11.67 -4.44
N GLU A 406 8.61 -10.86 -3.42
CA GLU A 406 7.64 -10.31 -2.46
C GLU A 406 6.66 -9.32 -3.11
N ARG A 407 7.02 -8.68 -4.21
CA ARG A 407 6.14 -7.81 -5.02
C ARG A 407 5.34 -8.65 -6.01
N VAL A 408 6.04 -9.49 -6.78
CA VAL A 408 5.45 -10.36 -7.80
C VAL A 408 4.44 -11.35 -7.22
N SER A 409 4.60 -11.76 -5.95
CA SER A 409 3.62 -12.64 -5.27
C SER A 409 2.20 -12.05 -5.29
N LYS A 410 2.05 -10.73 -5.07
CA LYS A 410 0.76 -10.03 -5.08
C LYS A 410 0.18 -9.97 -6.48
N TYR A 411 1.00 -9.64 -7.49
CA TYR A 411 0.56 -9.65 -8.89
C TYR A 411 0.14 -11.05 -9.35
N ASN A 412 0.91 -12.08 -9.02
CA ASN A 412 0.55 -13.46 -9.31
C ASN A 412 -0.72 -13.91 -8.57
N ARG A 413 -0.98 -13.37 -7.36
CA ARG A 413 -2.25 -13.61 -6.66
C ARG A 413 -3.42 -13.01 -7.41
N LEU A 414 -3.28 -11.79 -7.92
CA LEU A 414 -4.32 -11.13 -8.73
C LEU A 414 -4.60 -11.88 -10.04
N LEU A 415 -3.58 -12.44 -10.73
CA LEU A 415 -3.78 -13.32 -11.89
C LEU A 415 -4.59 -14.58 -11.53
N ARG A 416 -4.33 -15.17 -10.36
CA ARG A 416 -5.11 -16.32 -9.88
C ARG A 416 -6.56 -15.93 -9.60
N ILE A 417 -6.78 -14.76 -8.97
CA ILE A 417 -8.13 -14.24 -8.72
C ILE A 417 -8.84 -13.95 -10.05
N GLU A 418 -8.18 -13.35 -11.05
CA GLU A 418 -8.74 -13.16 -12.40
C GLU A 418 -9.18 -14.50 -13.01
N SER A 419 -8.35 -15.52 -12.87
CA SER A 419 -8.68 -16.89 -13.32
C SER A 419 -9.83 -17.53 -12.52
N GLU A 420 -9.90 -17.29 -11.19
CA GLU A 420 -11.00 -17.77 -10.33
C GLU A 420 -12.34 -17.12 -10.73
N LEU A 421 -12.33 -15.84 -11.09
CA LEU A 421 -13.49 -15.08 -11.57
C LEU A 421 -13.91 -15.50 -13.00
N GLY A 422 -12.95 -15.93 -13.82
CA GLY A 422 -13.17 -16.34 -15.20
C GLY A 422 -13.87 -15.26 -16.04
N PRO A 423 -14.96 -15.58 -16.77
CA PRO A 423 -15.67 -14.61 -17.61
C PRO A 423 -16.34 -13.45 -16.84
N LYS A 424 -16.39 -13.53 -15.51
CA LYS A 424 -16.91 -12.46 -14.64
C LYS A 424 -15.82 -11.50 -14.17
N ALA A 425 -14.57 -11.75 -14.52
CA ALA A 425 -13.48 -10.86 -14.18
C ALA A 425 -13.67 -9.50 -14.85
N VAL A 426 -13.65 -8.44 -14.07
CA VAL A 426 -13.73 -7.05 -14.53
C VAL A 426 -12.45 -6.36 -14.10
N TYR A 427 -11.72 -5.81 -15.06
CA TYR A 427 -10.58 -4.96 -14.78
C TYR A 427 -11.07 -3.52 -14.59
N ALA A 428 -10.66 -2.87 -13.51
CA ALA A 428 -11.15 -1.54 -13.18
C ALA A 428 -10.79 -0.49 -14.25
N GLY A 429 -9.57 -0.54 -14.80
CA GLY A 429 -9.14 0.37 -15.87
C GLY A 429 -9.44 1.83 -15.52
N GLU A 430 -9.99 2.58 -16.49
CA GLU A 430 -10.33 3.99 -16.31
C GLU A 430 -11.40 4.23 -15.23
N THR A 431 -12.26 3.22 -14.94
CA THR A 431 -13.29 3.37 -13.90
C THR A 431 -12.73 3.55 -12.50
N ALA A 432 -11.44 3.23 -12.30
CA ALA A 432 -10.75 3.51 -11.03
C ALA A 432 -10.66 5.00 -10.70
N PHE A 433 -10.92 5.89 -11.68
CA PHE A 433 -10.83 7.34 -11.56
C PHE A 433 -12.14 8.07 -11.86
N GLU A 434 -13.29 7.38 -11.89
CA GLU A 434 -14.61 7.97 -12.14
C GLU A 434 -15.00 9.07 -11.14
N TYR A 435 -14.37 9.14 -9.97
CA TYR A 435 -14.60 10.18 -8.97
C TYR A 435 -13.86 11.51 -9.28
N LEU A 436 -12.94 11.52 -10.23
CA LEU A 436 -12.37 12.75 -10.79
C LEU A 436 -13.38 13.33 -11.78
N GLY A 437 -13.69 14.60 -11.69
CA GLY A 437 -14.78 15.25 -12.40
C GLY A 437 -14.66 15.31 -13.93
#